data_033614e3f71bcbb20f92ac2ff9f6599d
#
_entry.id   033614e3f71bcbb20f92ac2ff9f6599d
#
_cell.length_a   1.000
_cell.length_b   1.000
_cell.length_c   1.000
_cell.angle_alpha   90.00
_cell.angle_beta   90.00
_cell.angle_gamma   90.00
#
_symmetry.space_group_name_H-M   'P 1'
#
loop_
_entity.id
_entity.type
_entity.pdbx_description
1 polymer ?
#
loop_
_entity_poly.entity_id
_entity_poly.type
_entity_poly.pdbx_seq_one_letter_code
_entity_poly.pdbx_strand_id
1 'polypeptide(L)'
;MKRLLIFFTFFILMVSCRTQEQTSAFKVMAWNILHGANDIENGPQNAIKIIKEINPDIIVMVETYGSGKMIADSLGYNFHLIAPEGTALDDKSVNLSIFSKFPFGERIDTEFPFYLGGREVIINNQKMNVFSNWFHYLPWNNEPEKMGKTAEELLEWERTETRYNMIQKVLPTIKKYASQADSIPMIFGGDMNTPSHLDWGKETATIHNNLVVPWYATKVLEEIGLIDSYREVNPDPISHPGITWDGKGKRDEHRIDYIFYKSPKLKAVKSESYNAFLDEPLIINGKEIMYPSDHGIVVTTFELRH
;
A
#
# COMPACT_ATOMS: atom_id res chain seq x y z
N MET A 1 54.25 -23.45 62.06
CA MET A 1 52.80 -23.22 61.77
C MET A 1 52.65 -22.32 60.57
N LYS A 2 52.35 -22.90 59.37
CA LYS A 2 52.13 -22.17 58.13
C LYS A 2 50.62 -21.96 58.00
N ARG A 3 50.14 -20.71 57.98
CA ARG A 3 48.73 -20.38 57.72
C ARG A 3 48.51 -20.32 56.21
N LEU A 4 47.61 -21.19 55.70
CA LEU A 4 47.18 -21.21 54.31
C LEU A 4 46.03 -20.21 54.19
N LEU A 5 46.20 -19.16 53.39
CA LEU A 5 45.12 -18.24 52.99
C LEU A 5 44.46 -18.80 51.75
N ILE A 6 43.18 -19.17 51.84
CA ILE A 6 42.35 -19.57 50.70
C ILE A 6 41.63 -18.32 50.22
N PHE A 7 41.98 -17.87 49.01
CA PHE A 7 41.23 -16.84 48.28
C PHE A 7 40.03 -17.47 47.57
N PHE A 8 38.82 -17.11 48.02
CA PHE A 8 37.59 -17.46 47.30
C PHE A 8 37.32 -16.38 46.21
N THR A 9 37.55 -16.71 44.98
CA THR A 9 37.19 -15.84 43.83
C THR A 9 35.71 -16.06 43.51
N PHE A 10 34.88 -15.05 43.81
CA PHE A 10 33.47 -15.03 43.45
C PHE A 10 33.33 -14.64 41.98
N PHE A 11 32.99 -15.61 41.13
CA PHE A 11 32.68 -15.38 39.70
C PHE A 11 31.21 -14.93 39.63
N ILE A 12 30.95 -13.64 39.46
CA ILE A 12 29.60 -13.11 39.20
C ILE A 12 29.31 -13.37 37.71
N LEU A 13 28.49 -14.41 37.43
CA LEU A 13 27.88 -14.61 36.11
C LEU A 13 26.83 -13.53 35.89
N MET A 14 27.18 -12.51 35.10
CA MET A 14 26.22 -11.56 34.56
C MET A 14 25.41 -12.29 33.49
N VAL A 15 24.24 -12.80 33.87
CA VAL A 15 23.23 -13.25 32.92
C VAL A 15 22.66 -12.03 32.24
N SER A 16 23.13 -11.72 31.03
CA SER A 16 22.51 -10.71 30.17
C SER A 16 21.15 -11.25 29.73
N CYS A 17 20.10 -10.82 30.41
CA CYS A 17 18.73 -11.05 29.99
C CYS A 17 18.51 -10.20 28.72
N ARG A 18 18.77 -10.75 27.54
CA ARG A 18 18.27 -10.15 26.30
C ARG A 18 16.75 -10.34 26.35
N THR A 19 16.02 -9.26 26.61
CA THR A 19 14.59 -9.20 26.31
C THR A 19 14.44 -9.48 24.81
N GLN A 20 13.88 -10.63 24.48
CA GLN A 20 13.54 -10.94 23.10
C GLN A 20 12.44 -9.96 22.69
N GLU A 21 12.74 -9.05 21.76
CA GLU A 21 11.72 -8.13 21.20
C GLU A 21 10.58 -8.97 20.67
N GLN A 22 9.39 -8.75 21.22
CA GLN A 22 8.20 -9.44 20.76
C GLN A 22 7.79 -8.82 19.42
N THR A 23 7.83 -9.61 18.36
CA THR A 23 7.36 -9.21 17.03
C THR A 23 6.02 -9.84 16.73
N SER A 24 5.16 -9.12 16.04
CA SER A 24 3.92 -9.64 15.49
C SER A 24 3.88 -9.38 13.99
N ALA A 25 3.45 -10.38 13.23
CA ALA A 25 3.30 -10.24 11.79
C ALA A 25 1.84 -9.92 11.45
N PHE A 26 1.64 -9.04 10.47
CA PHE A 26 0.33 -8.72 9.91
C PHE A 26 0.45 -8.41 8.41
N LYS A 27 -0.67 -8.56 7.70
CA LYS A 27 -0.73 -8.45 6.25
C LYS A 27 -1.58 -7.25 5.84
N VAL A 28 -1.03 -6.40 4.98
CA VAL A 28 -1.73 -5.25 4.38
C VAL A 28 -1.95 -5.52 2.90
N MET A 29 -3.14 -5.20 2.42
CA MET A 29 -3.53 -5.30 1.02
C MET A 29 -3.96 -3.93 0.51
N ALA A 30 -3.49 -3.52 -0.66
CA ALA A 30 -3.97 -2.37 -1.41
C ALA A 30 -4.64 -2.87 -2.70
N TRP A 31 -5.86 -2.39 -2.98
CA TRP A 31 -6.60 -2.79 -4.16
C TRP A 31 -7.60 -1.72 -4.62
N ASN A 32 -7.50 -1.31 -5.86
CA ASN A 32 -8.56 -0.65 -6.60
C ASN A 32 -9.49 -1.73 -7.15
N ILE A 33 -10.76 -1.78 -6.69
CA ILE A 33 -11.70 -2.86 -7.06
C ILE A 33 -12.59 -2.51 -8.26
N LEU A 34 -12.35 -1.40 -8.92
CA LEU A 34 -13.10 -0.89 -10.08
C LEU A 34 -14.62 -0.84 -9.81
N HIS A 35 -15.16 0.39 -9.66
CA HIS A 35 -16.61 0.64 -9.51
C HIS A 35 -17.33 -0.25 -8.49
N GLY A 36 -16.67 -0.54 -7.35
CA GLY A 36 -17.20 -1.45 -6.33
C GLY A 36 -17.25 -2.91 -6.79
N ALA A 37 -16.42 -3.29 -7.75
CA ALA A 37 -16.41 -4.61 -8.40
C ALA A 37 -17.71 -4.95 -9.15
N ASN A 38 -18.48 -3.94 -9.61
CA ASN A 38 -19.80 -4.17 -10.21
C ASN A 38 -19.79 -4.29 -11.75
N ASP A 39 -18.62 -4.26 -12.38
CA ASP A 39 -18.50 -4.30 -13.84
C ASP A 39 -18.64 -5.73 -14.43
N ILE A 40 -18.60 -6.75 -13.57
CA ILE A 40 -18.84 -8.15 -13.96
C ILE A 40 -19.90 -8.79 -13.08
N GLU A 41 -20.48 -9.89 -13.58
CA GLU A 41 -21.45 -10.67 -12.82
C GLU A 41 -20.80 -11.27 -11.56
N ASN A 42 -21.48 -11.15 -10.41
CA ASN A 42 -20.98 -11.59 -9.11
C ASN A 42 -19.60 -11.00 -8.70
N GLY A 43 -19.23 -9.83 -9.24
CA GLY A 43 -17.93 -9.23 -8.98
C GLY A 43 -17.63 -8.97 -7.50
N PRO A 44 -18.54 -8.35 -6.69
CA PRO A 44 -18.30 -8.19 -5.27
C PRO A 44 -18.12 -9.52 -4.51
N GLN A 45 -18.86 -10.58 -4.90
CA GLN A 45 -18.71 -11.93 -4.34
C GLN A 45 -17.36 -12.55 -4.71
N ASN A 46 -16.87 -12.29 -5.92
CA ASN A 46 -15.56 -12.74 -6.36
C ASN A 46 -14.46 -11.96 -5.62
N ALA A 47 -14.61 -10.65 -5.42
CA ALA A 47 -13.71 -9.87 -4.55
C ALA A 47 -13.63 -10.46 -3.14
N ILE A 48 -14.76 -10.82 -2.52
CA ILE A 48 -14.79 -11.50 -1.22
C ILE A 48 -14.02 -12.82 -1.23
N LYS A 49 -14.16 -13.64 -2.29
CA LYS A 49 -13.43 -14.91 -2.41
C LYS A 49 -11.92 -14.67 -2.50
N ILE A 50 -11.49 -13.71 -3.33
CA ILE A 50 -10.08 -13.34 -3.48
C ILE A 50 -9.51 -12.87 -2.14
N ILE A 51 -10.21 -11.96 -1.45
CA ILE A 51 -9.78 -11.47 -0.13
C ILE A 51 -9.68 -12.61 0.88
N LYS A 52 -10.59 -13.58 0.88
CA LYS A 52 -10.51 -14.77 1.75
C LYS A 52 -9.28 -15.62 1.47
N GLU A 53 -8.91 -15.80 0.20
CA GLU A 53 -7.72 -16.58 -0.17
C GLU A 53 -6.41 -15.87 0.21
N ILE A 54 -6.33 -14.55 0.05
CA ILE A 54 -5.18 -13.73 0.46
C ILE A 54 -5.12 -13.60 1.98
N ASN A 55 -6.29 -13.48 2.61
CA ASN A 55 -6.46 -13.34 4.05
C ASN A 55 -5.64 -12.19 4.65
N PRO A 56 -5.76 -10.95 4.15
CA PRO A 56 -5.08 -9.78 4.72
C PRO A 56 -5.67 -9.44 6.11
N ASP A 57 -4.94 -8.64 6.89
CA ASP A 57 -5.40 -8.16 8.19
C ASP A 57 -5.93 -6.73 8.10
N ILE A 58 -5.38 -5.95 7.18
CA ILE A 58 -5.78 -4.58 6.84
C ILE A 58 -5.91 -4.47 5.33
N ILE A 59 -6.95 -3.77 4.85
CA ILE A 59 -7.13 -3.48 3.43
C ILE A 59 -7.31 -1.98 3.27
N VAL A 60 -6.52 -1.37 2.41
CA VAL A 60 -6.77 -0.04 1.84
C VAL A 60 -7.40 -0.25 0.47
N MET A 61 -8.67 0.11 0.36
CA MET A 61 -9.46 -0.18 -0.83
C MET A 61 -9.86 1.11 -1.53
N VAL A 62 -9.75 1.07 -2.82
CA VAL A 62 -10.03 2.18 -3.73
C VAL A 62 -11.21 1.80 -4.63
N GLU A 63 -11.98 2.80 -5.03
CA GLU A 63 -13.20 2.65 -5.85
C GLU A 63 -14.23 1.71 -5.23
N THR A 64 -14.46 1.87 -3.93
CA THR A 64 -15.41 1.02 -3.18
C THR A 64 -16.88 1.25 -3.59
N TYR A 65 -17.25 2.48 -3.92
CA TYR A 65 -18.53 2.92 -4.50
C TYR A 65 -19.78 2.15 -4.03
N GLY A 66 -19.95 2.06 -2.70
CA GLY A 66 -21.13 1.42 -2.07
C GLY A 66 -20.98 -0.08 -1.77
N SER A 67 -20.03 -0.80 -2.36
CA SER A 67 -19.85 -2.24 -2.10
C SER A 67 -19.09 -2.56 -0.81
N GLY A 68 -18.36 -1.58 -0.24
CA GLY A 68 -17.42 -1.79 0.87
C GLY A 68 -18.09 -2.38 2.11
N LYS A 69 -19.24 -1.86 2.53
CA LYS A 69 -19.93 -2.35 3.73
C LYS A 69 -20.33 -3.81 3.60
N MET A 70 -20.89 -4.21 2.47
CA MET A 70 -21.30 -5.58 2.19
C MET A 70 -20.09 -6.53 2.18
N ILE A 71 -18.98 -6.11 1.56
CA ILE A 71 -17.73 -6.87 1.55
C ILE A 71 -17.20 -7.05 2.98
N ALA A 72 -17.16 -5.97 3.78
CA ALA A 72 -16.70 -6.00 5.16
C ALA A 72 -17.52 -6.96 6.02
N ASP A 73 -18.86 -6.88 5.94
CA ASP A 73 -19.76 -7.74 6.70
C ASP A 73 -19.58 -9.22 6.34
N SER A 74 -19.41 -9.52 5.05
CA SER A 74 -19.17 -10.88 4.56
C SER A 74 -17.84 -11.48 5.02
N LEU A 75 -16.89 -10.63 5.37
CA LEU A 75 -15.55 -11.00 5.83
C LEU A 75 -15.39 -10.91 7.36
N GLY A 76 -16.31 -10.26 8.05
CA GLY A 76 -16.21 -9.99 9.48
C GLY A 76 -15.17 -8.93 9.83
N TYR A 77 -14.91 -7.95 8.95
CA TYR A 77 -13.95 -6.88 9.18
C TYR A 77 -14.64 -5.64 9.77
N ASN A 78 -13.90 -4.93 10.61
CA ASN A 78 -14.23 -3.54 10.91
C ASN A 78 -14.11 -2.73 9.61
N PHE A 79 -15.03 -1.78 9.39
CA PHE A 79 -15.13 -1.01 8.17
C PHE A 79 -15.10 0.50 8.46
N HIS A 80 -14.28 1.22 7.74
CA HIS A 80 -14.22 2.68 7.75
C HIS A 80 -14.39 3.22 6.34
N LEU A 81 -15.51 3.89 6.08
CA LEU A 81 -15.75 4.67 4.87
C LEU A 81 -15.07 6.03 5.03
N ILE A 82 -14.22 6.41 4.09
CA ILE A 82 -13.51 7.71 4.10
C ILE A 82 -14.42 8.76 3.50
N ALA A 83 -15.28 9.31 4.33
CA ALA A 83 -16.28 10.31 3.97
C ALA A 83 -16.62 11.18 5.19
N PRO A 84 -17.30 12.31 5.03
CA PRO A 84 -17.83 13.09 6.15
C PRO A 84 -18.66 12.23 7.12
N GLU A 85 -18.65 12.59 8.39
CA GLU A 85 -19.43 11.89 9.41
C GLU A 85 -20.92 11.91 9.08
N GLY A 86 -21.59 10.78 9.25
CA GLY A 86 -23.00 10.61 8.92
C GLY A 86 -23.28 10.20 7.46
N THR A 87 -22.27 10.07 6.62
CA THR A 87 -22.42 9.49 5.28
C THR A 87 -22.85 8.03 5.38
N ALA A 88 -23.83 7.63 4.56
CA ALA A 88 -24.29 6.25 4.51
C ALA A 88 -23.14 5.30 4.13
N LEU A 89 -23.02 4.15 4.81
CA LEU A 89 -21.88 3.24 4.61
C LEU A 89 -21.88 2.53 3.24
N ASP A 90 -23.00 2.60 2.53
CA ASP A 90 -23.20 2.09 1.17
C ASP A 90 -23.33 3.21 0.13
N ASP A 91 -22.89 4.43 0.47
CA ASP A 91 -22.93 5.58 -0.44
C ASP A 91 -22.03 5.31 -1.65
N LYS A 92 -22.65 5.34 -2.84
CA LYS A 92 -22.02 5.05 -4.12
C LYS A 92 -21.12 6.17 -4.65
N SER A 93 -21.09 7.32 -4.00
CA SER A 93 -20.20 8.44 -4.37
C SER A 93 -18.85 8.41 -3.65
N VAL A 94 -18.70 7.52 -2.64
CA VAL A 94 -17.49 7.46 -1.83
C VAL A 94 -16.47 6.49 -2.42
N ASN A 95 -15.28 7.03 -2.67
CA ASN A 95 -14.20 6.34 -3.36
C ASN A 95 -13.42 5.39 -2.43
N LEU A 96 -13.00 5.89 -1.25
CA LEU A 96 -11.98 5.26 -0.42
C LEU A 96 -12.56 4.58 0.83
N SER A 97 -11.94 3.46 1.21
CA SER A 97 -12.29 2.79 2.46
C SER A 97 -11.10 2.01 3.06
N ILE A 98 -11.21 1.70 4.35
CA ILE A 98 -10.25 0.89 5.09
C ILE A 98 -11.02 -0.23 5.81
N PHE A 99 -10.50 -1.45 5.68
CA PHE A 99 -11.00 -2.64 6.37
C PHE A 99 -9.92 -3.14 7.33
N SER A 100 -10.33 -3.66 8.48
CA SER A 100 -9.37 -4.19 9.45
C SER A 100 -9.97 -5.32 10.28
N LYS A 101 -9.20 -6.39 10.50
CA LYS A 101 -9.50 -7.39 11.54
C LYS A 101 -9.27 -6.82 12.94
N PHE A 102 -8.40 -5.81 13.04
CA PHE A 102 -8.08 -5.14 14.30
C PHE A 102 -9.07 -4.02 14.60
N PRO A 103 -9.23 -3.64 15.88
CA PRO A 103 -10.07 -2.51 16.24
C PRO A 103 -9.52 -1.19 15.68
N PHE A 104 -10.44 -0.28 15.40
CA PHE A 104 -10.11 1.08 15.02
C PHE A 104 -9.93 2.00 16.23
N GLY A 105 -9.00 2.94 16.12
CA GLY A 105 -8.86 4.10 16.97
C GLY A 105 -9.52 5.35 16.36
N GLU A 106 -8.82 6.48 16.38
CA GLU A 106 -9.34 7.77 15.90
C GLU A 106 -9.48 7.82 14.39
N ARG A 107 -10.43 8.63 13.92
CA ARG A 107 -10.56 8.98 12.49
C ARG A 107 -9.47 9.95 12.12
N ILE A 108 -9.00 9.84 10.89
CA ILE A 108 -8.06 10.78 10.28
C ILE A 108 -8.76 11.42 9.09
N ASP A 109 -9.54 12.46 9.40
CA ASP A 109 -10.20 13.24 8.38
C ASP A 109 -9.20 14.16 7.67
N THR A 110 -9.39 14.34 6.37
CA THR A 110 -8.55 15.18 5.52
C THR A 110 -9.40 16.22 4.79
N GLU A 111 -8.74 17.24 4.26
CA GLU A 111 -9.41 18.24 3.43
C GLU A 111 -9.93 17.67 2.10
N PHE A 112 -9.30 16.57 1.64
CA PHE A 112 -9.60 15.96 0.34
C PHE A 112 -9.96 14.47 0.49
N PRO A 113 -11.12 14.13 1.13
CA PRO A 113 -11.47 12.74 1.44
C PRO A 113 -11.65 11.84 0.21
N PHE A 114 -11.88 12.43 -0.97
CA PHE A 114 -11.92 11.66 -2.23
C PHE A 114 -10.54 11.16 -2.67
N TYR A 115 -9.46 11.85 -2.27
CA TYR A 115 -8.09 11.54 -2.66
C TYR A 115 -7.26 10.90 -1.55
N LEU A 116 -7.56 11.25 -0.29
CA LEU A 116 -6.83 10.77 0.88
C LEU A 116 -7.70 10.79 2.12
N GLY A 117 -7.67 9.73 2.87
CA GLY A 117 -8.18 9.68 4.23
C GLY A 117 -7.60 8.52 4.99
N GLY A 118 -7.81 8.49 6.29
CA GLY A 118 -7.16 7.50 7.12
C GLY A 118 -7.93 7.11 8.38
N ARG A 119 -7.38 6.10 9.04
CA ARG A 119 -7.88 5.59 10.31
C ARG A 119 -6.73 5.07 11.17
N GLU A 120 -6.75 5.35 12.47
CA GLU A 120 -5.93 4.59 13.39
C GLU A 120 -6.42 3.14 13.46
N VAL A 121 -5.48 2.20 13.36
CA VAL A 121 -5.68 0.77 13.59
C VAL A 121 -4.88 0.39 14.83
N ILE A 122 -5.44 -0.43 15.73
CA ILE A 122 -4.80 -0.79 16.99
C ILE A 122 -4.37 -2.26 16.93
N ILE A 123 -3.06 -2.50 16.82
CA ILE A 123 -2.47 -3.84 16.77
C ILE A 123 -1.71 -4.07 18.08
N ASN A 124 -2.15 -5.04 18.89
CA ASN A 124 -1.50 -5.37 20.17
C ASN A 124 -1.26 -4.13 21.06
N ASN A 125 -2.27 -3.28 21.21
CA ASN A 125 -2.24 -2.00 21.92
C ASN A 125 -1.33 -0.92 21.31
N GLN A 126 -0.72 -1.15 20.15
CA GLN A 126 0.01 -0.14 19.42
C GLN A 126 -0.88 0.49 18.36
N LYS A 127 -0.94 1.83 18.37
CA LYS A 127 -1.60 2.62 17.32
C LYS A 127 -0.76 2.62 16.05
N MET A 128 -1.45 2.60 14.92
CA MET A 128 -0.88 2.72 13.58
C MET A 128 -1.78 3.61 12.73
N ASN A 129 -1.23 4.59 12.05
CA ASN A 129 -1.96 5.42 11.10
C ASN A 129 -2.00 4.74 9.74
N VAL A 130 -3.20 4.40 9.26
CA VAL A 130 -3.40 3.75 7.96
C VAL A 130 -4.16 4.70 7.06
N PHE A 131 -3.63 4.94 5.87
CA PHE A 131 -4.21 5.82 4.86
C PHE A 131 -4.54 5.04 3.59
N SER A 132 -5.71 5.35 3.00
CA SER A 132 -6.06 4.97 1.65
C SER A 132 -6.01 6.20 0.75
N ASN A 133 -5.47 6.05 -0.46
CA ASN A 133 -5.35 7.14 -1.43
C ASN A 133 -5.78 6.71 -2.83
N TRP A 134 -6.23 7.71 -3.61
CA TRP A 134 -6.47 7.60 -5.04
C TRP A 134 -6.12 8.92 -5.73
N PHE A 135 -5.36 8.84 -6.82
CA PHE A 135 -5.09 10.00 -7.66
C PHE A 135 -5.76 9.82 -9.02
N HIS A 136 -6.28 10.91 -9.56
CA HIS A 136 -7.02 10.87 -10.82
C HIS A 136 -6.10 10.48 -11.99
N TYR A 137 -6.58 9.59 -12.83
CA TYR A 137 -5.81 9.04 -13.96
C TYR A 137 -5.67 10.02 -15.14
N LEU A 138 -6.58 10.96 -15.32
CA LEU A 138 -6.54 11.89 -16.45
C LEU A 138 -5.66 13.12 -16.18
N PRO A 139 -5.03 13.66 -17.24
CA PRO A 139 -4.85 13.06 -18.55
C PRO A 139 -3.77 11.99 -18.49
N TRP A 140 -4.09 10.76 -18.84
CA TRP A 140 -3.16 9.66 -18.94
C TRP A 140 -3.08 9.20 -20.38
N ASN A 141 -1.93 9.36 -20.99
CA ASN A 141 -1.58 8.66 -22.21
C ASN A 141 -0.83 7.42 -21.79
N ASN A 142 -1.45 6.32 -22.00
CA ASN A 142 -1.10 5.04 -21.45
C ASN A 142 0.31 4.52 -21.73
N GLU A 143 1.16 5.22 -22.40
CA GLU A 143 2.51 4.79 -22.73
C GLU A 143 3.43 6.00 -22.79
N PRO A 144 3.87 6.53 -21.64
CA PRO A 144 4.78 7.67 -21.61
C PRO A 144 6.01 7.49 -22.51
N GLU A 145 6.54 6.28 -22.60
CA GLU A 145 7.63 5.91 -23.51
C GLU A 145 7.28 6.07 -24.99
N LYS A 146 6.00 5.95 -25.36
CA LYS A 146 5.53 6.12 -26.76
C LYS A 146 5.14 7.56 -27.11
N MET A 147 5.15 8.48 -26.14
CA MET A 147 4.85 9.88 -26.38
C MET A 147 5.92 10.61 -27.20
N GLY A 148 7.08 9.98 -27.42
CA GLY A 148 8.22 10.59 -28.12
C GLY A 148 8.85 11.78 -27.38
N LYS A 149 8.63 11.89 -26.06
CA LYS A 149 9.12 12.95 -25.19
C LYS A 149 10.44 12.53 -24.53
N THR A 150 11.25 13.52 -24.19
CA THR A 150 12.41 13.33 -23.30
C THR A 150 11.93 13.13 -21.86
N ALA A 151 12.82 12.68 -20.98
CA ALA A 151 12.54 12.57 -19.55
C ALA A 151 12.15 13.91 -18.92
N GLU A 152 12.82 14.99 -19.32
CA GLU A 152 12.52 16.35 -18.86
C GLU A 152 11.13 16.81 -19.31
N GLU A 153 10.76 16.52 -20.56
CA GLU A 153 9.45 16.86 -21.10
C GLU A 153 8.32 16.03 -20.45
N LEU A 154 8.59 14.77 -20.04
CA LEU A 154 7.65 13.96 -19.27
C LEU A 154 7.45 14.51 -17.86
N LEU A 155 8.53 14.93 -17.18
CA LEU A 155 8.43 15.55 -15.86
C LEU A 155 7.71 16.90 -15.90
N GLU A 156 7.92 17.70 -16.94
CA GLU A 156 7.19 18.94 -17.11
C GLU A 156 5.71 18.67 -17.41
N TRP A 157 5.42 17.68 -18.23
CA TRP A 157 4.06 17.23 -18.47
C TRP A 157 3.40 16.74 -17.16
N GLU A 158 4.08 15.91 -16.33
CA GLU A 158 3.56 15.49 -15.03
C GLU A 158 3.22 16.68 -14.12
N ARG A 159 4.02 17.74 -14.12
CA ARG A 159 3.79 18.95 -13.31
C ARG A 159 2.52 19.72 -13.69
N THR A 160 2.12 19.64 -14.95
CA THR A 160 0.89 20.30 -15.42
C THR A 160 -0.35 19.45 -15.19
N GLU A 161 -0.19 18.18 -14.78
CA GLU A 161 -1.24 17.19 -14.74
C GLU A 161 -1.79 16.94 -13.32
N THR A 162 -2.88 16.20 -13.26
CA THR A 162 -3.67 16.04 -12.03
C THR A 162 -2.91 15.35 -10.91
N ARG A 163 -2.09 14.34 -11.18
CA ARG A 163 -1.36 13.56 -10.17
C ARG A 163 -0.38 14.42 -9.37
N TYR A 164 0.39 15.25 -10.05
CA TYR A 164 1.26 16.22 -9.39
C TYR A 164 0.46 17.17 -8.49
N ASN A 165 -0.64 17.72 -8.99
CA ASN A 165 -1.48 18.63 -8.23
C ASN A 165 -2.14 17.94 -7.03
N MET A 166 -2.52 16.66 -7.17
CA MET A 166 -3.12 15.89 -6.08
C MET A 166 -2.11 15.58 -4.98
N ILE A 167 -0.91 15.10 -5.32
CA ILE A 167 0.10 14.86 -4.29
C ILE A 167 0.48 16.15 -3.56
N GLN A 168 0.56 17.28 -4.26
CA GLN A 168 0.80 18.59 -3.62
C GLN A 168 -0.28 18.94 -2.59
N LYS A 169 -1.54 18.70 -2.89
CA LYS A 169 -2.67 18.95 -1.96
C LYS A 169 -2.61 18.08 -0.71
N VAL A 170 -2.27 16.79 -0.85
CA VAL A 170 -2.30 15.85 0.27
C VAL A 170 -0.96 15.75 1.01
N LEU A 171 0.14 16.20 0.41
CA LEU A 171 1.49 16.12 0.96
C LEU A 171 1.65 16.77 2.35
N PRO A 172 1.03 17.91 2.68
CA PRO A 172 1.09 18.48 4.02
C PRO A 172 0.54 17.51 5.09
N THR A 173 -0.57 16.85 4.80
CA THR A 173 -1.15 15.82 5.68
C THR A 173 -0.20 14.63 5.83
N ILE A 174 0.31 14.11 4.71
CA ILE A 174 1.24 12.97 4.73
C ILE A 174 2.51 13.31 5.55
N LYS A 175 3.11 14.50 5.32
CA LYS A 175 4.28 14.98 6.08
C LYS A 175 4.01 15.06 7.58
N LYS A 176 2.83 15.55 7.99
CA LYS A 176 2.43 15.62 9.40
C LYS A 176 2.50 14.23 10.05
N TYR A 177 1.89 13.23 9.46
CA TYR A 177 1.88 11.88 10.02
C TYR A 177 3.22 11.15 9.85
N ALA A 178 3.92 11.37 8.75
CA ALA A 178 5.27 10.85 8.54
C ALA A 178 6.28 11.36 9.58
N SER A 179 6.13 12.60 10.07
CA SER A 179 6.98 13.15 11.12
C SER A 179 6.75 12.51 12.50
N GLN A 180 5.62 11.81 12.70
CA GLN A 180 5.26 11.11 13.94
C GLN A 180 5.52 9.60 13.86
N ALA A 181 5.98 9.10 12.71
CA ALA A 181 6.05 7.68 12.42
C ALA A 181 7.04 6.89 13.28
N ASP A 182 7.97 7.54 13.94
CA ASP A 182 8.86 6.90 14.92
C ASP A 182 8.08 6.42 16.17
N SER A 183 7.01 7.13 16.53
CA SER A 183 6.16 6.79 17.67
C SER A 183 4.92 6.01 17.25
N ILE A 184 4.23 6.47 16.21
CA ILE A 184 3.00 5.88 15.67
C ILE A 184 3.29 5.48 14.22
N PRO A 185 3.54 4.19 13.93
CA PRO A 185 3.79 3.71 12.59
C PRO A 185 2.75 4.20 11.59
N MET A 186 3.18 4.42 10.35
CA MET A 186 2.34 4.89 9.26
C MET A 186 2.39 3.93 8.09
N ILE A 187 1.20 3.62 7.55
CA ILE A 187 1.00 2.96 6.26
C ILE A 187 0.21 3.89 5.36
N PHE A 188 0.63 4.00 4.12
CA PHE A 188 0.00 4.79 3.06
C PHE A 188 -0.11 3.89 1.83
N GLY A 189 -1.31 3.62 1.36
CA GLY A 189 -1.49 2.73 0.21
C GLY A 189 -2.72 3.07 -0.61
N GLY A 190 -2.74 2.55 -1.83
CA GLY A 190 -3.81 2.73 -2.80
C GLY A 190 -3.28 2.94 -4.21
N ASP A 191 -4.11 3.51 -5.05
CA ASP A 191 -3.86 3.78 -6.46
C ASP A 191 -3.37 5.22 -6.64
N MET A 192 -2.13 5.38 -7.08
CA MET A 192 -1.53 6.69 -7.37
C MET A 192 -1.62 7.08 -8.84
N ASN A 193 -2.09 6.19 -9.71
CA ASN A 193 -2.21 6.39 -11.15
C ASN A 193 -0.93 6.95 -11.83
N THR A 194 0.23 6.64 -11.28
CA THR A 194 1.55 7.05 -11.80
C THR A 194 2.57 5.94 -11.59
N PRO A 195 3.50 5.74 -12.54
CA PRO A 195 4.60 4.80 -12.35
C PRO A 195 5.50 5.19 -11.18
N SER A 196 6.27 4.22 -10.66
CA SER A 196 7.27 4.49 -9.65
C SER A 196 8.57 5.01 -10.28
N HIS A 197 9.16 6.03 -9.64
CA HIS A 197 10.52 6.46 -9.97
C HIS A 197 11.57 5.35 -9.76
N LEU A 198 11.27 4.36 -8.89
CA LEU A 198 12.13 3.19 -8.67
C LEU A 198 12.04 2.15 -9.80
N ASP A 199 10.96 2.21 -10.59
CA ASP A 199 10.73 1.30 -11.72
C ASP A 199 11.20 1.90 -13.05
N TRP A 200 11.46 3.20 -13.08
CA TRP A 200 11.93 3.96 -14.25
C TRP A 200 13.38 4.45 -14.09
N GLY A 201 14.22 3.60 -13.49
CA GLY A 201 15.64 3.85 -13.29
C GLY A 201 16.53 3.45 -14.48
N LYS A 202 17.83 3.48 -14.24
CA LYS A 202 18.83 3.08 -15.27
C LYS A 202 18.71 1.61 -15.65
N GLU A 203 18.36 0.77 -14.69
CA GLU A 203 18.24 -0.68 -14.83
C GLU A 203 17.13 -1.08 -15.79
N THR A 204 16.07 -0.27 -15.84
CA THR A 204 14.87 -0.50 -16.66
C THR A 204 14.83 0.38 -17.91
N ALA A 205 15.81 1.24 -18.13
CA ALA A 205 15.80 2.18 -19.25
C ALA A 205 15.54 1.50 -20.62
N THR A 206 16.12 0.31 -20.84
CA THR A 206 15.95 -0.42 -22.10
C THR A 206 14.51 -0.84 -22.42
N ILE A 207 13.70 -1.06 -21.40
CA ILE A 207 12.27 -1.39 -21.59
C ILE A 207 11.38 -0.14 -21.65
N HIS A 208 11.92 1.04 -21.34
CA HIS A 208 11.25 2.34 -21.37
C HIS A 208 11.85 3.26 -22.46
N ASN A 209 12.22 2.74 -23.63
CA ASN A 209 12.82 3.49 -24.75
C ASN A 209 14.05 4.33 -24.36
N ASN A 210 14.89 3.80 -23.47
CA ASN A 210 16.05 4.43 -22.85
C ASN A 210 15.72 5.67 -22.00
N LEU A 211 14.50 5.80 -21.54
CA LEU A 211 14.11 6.86 -20.62
C LEU A 211 14.43 6.46 -19.17
N VAL A 212 14.86 7.46 -18.40
CA VAL A 212 15.00 7.40 -16.94
C VAL A 212 14.20 8.57 -16.39
N VAL A 213 13.04 8.28 -15.79
CA VAL A 213 12.08 9.32 -15.34
C VAL A 213 11.86 9.22 -13.84
N PRO A 214 12.35 10.20 -13.05
CA PRO A 214 12.12 10.25 -11.62
C PRO A 214 10.71 10.79 -11.31
N TRP A 215 9.66 10.02 -11.60
CA TRP A 215 8.27 10.36 -11.39
C TRP A 215 8.02 11.00 -10.02
N TYR A 216 7.46 12.21 -10.03
CA TYR A 216 7.47 13.08 -8.86
C TYR A 216 6.63 12.53 -7.71
N ALA A 217 5.42 12.03 -7.97
CA ALA A 217 4.49 11.69 -6.92
C ALA A 217 5.00 10.53 -6.02
N THR A 218 5.68 9.54 -6.58
CA THR A 218 6.31 8.46 -5.80
C THR A 218 7.64 8.90 -5.19
N LYS A 219 8.43 9.72 -5.90
CA LYS A 219 9.71 10.21 -5.42
C LYS A 219 9.59 11.10 -4.18
N VAL A 220 8.61 12.01 -4.16
CA VAL A 220 8.41 12.90 -3.01
C VAL A 220 8.03 12.16 -1.73
N LEU A 221 7.38 11.00 -1.83
CA LEU A 221 7.10 10.13 -0.68
C LEU A 221 8.37 9.53 -0.10
N GLU A 222 9.30 9.07 -0.96
CA GLU A 222 10.60 8.60 -0.52
C GLU A 222 11.43 9.73 0.11
N GLU A 223 11.44 10.93 -0.48
CA GLU A 223 12.15 12.11 0.05
C GLU A 223 11.69 12.51 1.47
N ILE A 224 10.45 12.24 1.84
CA ILE A 224 9.95 12.44 3.21
C ILE A 224 10.09 11.19 4.09
N GLY A 225 10.78 10.17 3.59
CA GLY A 225 11.19 8.98 4.32
C GLY A 225 10.15 7.86 4.38
N LEU A 226 9.15 7.84 3.50
CA LEU A 226 8.33 6.66 3.29
C LEU A 226 9.10 5.65 2.43
N ILE A 227 8.89 4.37 2.69
CA ILE A 227 9.53 3.26 2.01
C ILE A 227 8.47 2.53 1.18
N ASP A 228 8.74 2.31 -0.09
CA ASP A 228 7.93 1.43 -0.95
C ASP A 228 8.18 -0.03 -0.53
N SER A 229 7.19 -0.63 0.11
CA SER A 229 7.32 -1.96 0.69
C SER A 229 7.53 -3.06 -0.35
N TYR A 230 6.98 -2.89 -1.57
CA TYR A 230 7.19 -3.85 -2.64
C TYR A 230 8.64 -3.81 -3.14
N ARG A 231 9.17 -2.61 -3.38
CA ARG A 231 10.54 -2.42 -3.88
C ARG A 231 11.61 -2.71 -2.83
N GLU A 232 11.31 -2.50 -1.55
CA GLU A 232 12.22 -2.91 -0.47
C GLU A 232 12.44 -4.44 -0.47
N VAL A 233 11.37 -5.22 -0.64
CA VAL A 233 11.45 -6.69 -0.63
C VAL A 233 11.89 -7.26 -1.98
N ASN A 234 11.53 -6.61 -3.07
CA ASN A 234 11.80 -7.01 -4.45
C ASN A 234 12.61 -5.90 -5.16
N PRO A 235 13.91 -5.73 -4.87
CA PRO A 235 14.68 -4.57 -5.32
C PRO A 235 14.97 -4.54 -6.82
N ASP A 236 14.89 -5.67 -7.51
CA ASP A 236 15.10 -5.75 -8.96
C ASP A 236 13.77 -5.60 -9.73
N PRO A 237 13.54 -4.45 -10.39
CA PRO A 237 12.29 -4.20 -11.11
C PRO A 237 12.14 -5.02 -12.39
N ILE A 238 13.20 -5.62 -12.91
CA ILE A 238 13.13 -6.47 -14.12
C ILE A 238 12.61 -7.85 -13.78
N SER A 239 13.17 -8.49 -12.76
CA SER A 239 12.73 -9.83 -12.33
C SER A 239 11.42 -9.80 -11.53
N HIS A 240 11.11 -8.66 -10.91
CA HIS A 240 9.91 -8.45 -10.10
C HIS A 240 9.21 -7.14 -10.50
N PRO A 241 8.60 -7.05 -11.70
CA PRO A 241 7.99 -5.81 -12.17
C PRO A 241 6.84 -5.33 -11.28
N GLY A 242 6.11 -6.24 -10.65
CA GLY A 242 5.03 -5.91 -9.70
C GLY A 242 3.85 -5.20 -10.33
N ILE A 243 3.60 -5.46 -11.60
CA ILE A 243 2.58 -4.78 -12.42
C ILE A 243 1.22 -4.86 -11.74
N THR A 244 0.53 -3.72 -11.66
CA THR A 244 -0.82 -3.62 -11.12
C THR A 244 -1.80 -2.97 -12.11
N TRP A 245 -1.31 -2.44 -13.22
CA TRP A 245 -2.12 -1.92 -14.29
C TRP A 245 -1.70 -2.53 -15.63
N ASP A 246 -2.65 -3.15 -16.28
CA ASP A 246 -2.49 -3.73 -17.60
C ASP A 246 -3.75 -3.40 -18.41
N GLY A 247 -3.75 -2.31 -19.10
CA GLY A 247 -4.88 -1.71 -19.81
C GLY A 247 -5.58 -2.60 -20.82
N LYS A 248 -6.29 -3.63 -20.38
CA LYS A 248 -7.12 -4.56 -21.20
C LYS A 248 -6.41 -5.07 -22.47
N GLY A 249 -5.17 -5.57 -22.30
CA GLY A 249 -4.37 -6.12 -23.41
C GLY A 249 -3.75 -5.08 -24.34
N LYS A 250 -3.77 -3.80 -23.97
CA LYS A 250 -3.02 -2.73 -24.63
C LYS A 250 -1.70 -2.42 -23.94
N ARG A 251 -1.39 -3.16 -22.91
CA ARG A 251 -0.10 -3.26 -22.21
C ARG A 251 0.65 -1.95 -22.01
N ASP A 252 0.10 -1.19 -21.08
CA ASP A 252 0.88 -0.24 -20.30
C ASP A 252 1.19 -0.92 -18.99
N GLU A 253 2.10 -1.86 -19.02
CA GLU A 253 2.46 -2.69 -17.88
C GLU A 253 3.16 -1.83 -16.82
N HIS A 254 2.36 -1.15 -15.97
CA HIS A 254 2.88 -0.30 -14.91
C HIS A 254 2.45 -0.78 -13.53
N ARG A 255 3.29 -0.54 -12.57
CA ARG A 255 2.95 -0.58 -11.17
C ARG A 255 2.49 0.82 -10.78
N ILE A 256 1.21 0.96 -10.44
CA ILE A 256 0.57 2.23 -10.07
C ILE A 256 -0.17 2.14 -8.72
N ASP A 257 -0.33 0.94 -8.19
CA ASP A 257 -0.84 0.68 -6.86
C ASP A 257 0.30 0.36 -5.89
N TYR A 258 0.27 0.91 -4.71
CA TYR A 258 1.39 0.90 -3.78
C TYR A 258 0.96 0.65 -2.34
N ILE A 259 1.91 0.15 -1.55
CA ILE A 259 1.91 0.20 -0.09
C ILE A 259 3.25 0.82 0.33
N PHE A 260 3.20 2.08 0.75
CA PHE A 260 4.31 2.76 1.41
C PHE A 260 4.15 2.66 2.92
N TYR A 261 5.26 2.69 3.64
CA TYR A 261 5.24 2.74 5.09
C TYR A 261 6.37 3.58 5.65
N LYS A 262 6.25 3.99 6.90
CA LYS A 262 7.32 4.64 7.65
C LYS A 262 7.21 4.29 9.13
N SER A 263 8.22 3.70 9.69
CA SER A 263 8.52 3.59 11.13
C SER A 263 9.75 2.72 11.33
N PRO A 264 10.61 2.96 12.34
CA PRO A 264 11.65 2.03 12.75
C PRO A 264 11.09 0.74 13.38
N LYS A 265 9.79 0.76 13.77
CA LYS A 265 9.09 -0.40 14.34
C LYS A 265 8.52 -1.35 13.28
N LEU A 266 8.42 -0.93 12.02
CA LEU A 266 7.91 -1.74 10.92
C LEU A 266 9.06 -2.23 10.04
N LYS A 267 8.89 -3.46 9.54
CA LYS A 267 9.73 -4.02 8.49
C LYS A 267 8.86 -4.80 7.51
N ALA A 268 8.94 -4.50 6.24
CA ALA A 268 8.37 -5.35 5.20
C ALA A 268 9.23 -6.61 5.06
N VAL A 269 8.61 -7.79 5.15
CA VAL A 269 9.32 -9.08 5.10
C VAL A 269 8.91 -9.92 3.90
N LYS A 270 7.75 -9.64 3.32
CA LYS A 270 7.26 -10.26 2.09
C LYS A 270 6.34 -9.26 1.39
N SER A 271 6.46 -9.13 0.07
CA SER A 271 5.52 -8.36 -0.72
C SER A 271 5.29 -9.05 -2.07
N GLU A 272 4.02 -9.15 -2.44
CA GLU A 272 3.54 -9.86 -3.62
C GLU A 272 2.56 -8.99 -4.39
N SER A 273 2.51 -9.17 -5.70
CA SER A 273 1.43 -8.65 -6.55
C SER A 273 0.64 -9.79 -7.16
N TYR A 274 -0.68 -9.61 -7.26
CA TYR A 274 -1.58 -10.51 -7.95
C TYR A 274 -2.23 -9.72 -9.08
N ASN A 275 -2.20 -10.23 -10.27
CA ASN A 275 -2.76 -9.57 -11.43
C ASN A 275 -3.51 -10.56 -12.32
N ALA A 276 -4.65 -10.14 -12.83
CA ALA A 276 -5.42 -10.80 -13.88
C ALA A 276 -6.20 -9.73 -14.62
N PHE A 277 -6.64 -10.03 -15.85
CA PHE A 277 -7.51 -9.13 -16.58
C PHE A 277 -8.93 -9.16 -16.01
N LEU A 278 -9.62 -8.03 -16.11
CA LEU A 278 -11.04 -7.95 -15.80
C LEU A 278 -11.82 -9.05 -16.54
N ASP A 279 -12.67 -9.77 -15.80
CA ASP A 279 -13.50 -10.90 -16.26
C ASP A 279 -12.69 -12.09 -16.80
N GLU A 280 -11.44 -12.23 -16.32
CA GLU A 280 -10.61 -13.42 -16.53
C GLU A 280 -10.32 -14.11 -15.19
N PRO A 281 -9.96 -15.41 -15.18
CA PRO A 281 -9.69 -16.11 -13.93
C PRO A 281 -8.35 -15.70 -13.32
N LEU A 282 -8.38 -15.28 -12.06
CA LEU A 282 -7.20 -15.26 -11.21
C LEU A 282 -7.04 -16.64 -10.57
N ILE A 283 -5.86 -17.24 -10.74
CA ILE A 283 -5.51 -18.49 -10.05
C ILE A 283 -4.81 -18.14 -8.73
N ILE A 284 -5.45 -18.44 -7.61
CA ILE A 284 -4.90 -18.22 -6.29
C ILE A 284 -5.12 -19.46 -5.39
N ASN A 285 -4.06 -19.95 -4.78
CA ASN A 285 -4.09 -21.18 -3.96
C ASN A 285 -4.74 -22.38 -4.67
N GLY A 286 -4.56 -22.50 -6.00
CA GLY A 286 -5.15 -23.54 -6.83
C GLY A 286 -6.65 -23.39 -7.13
N LYS A 287 -7.24 -22.23 -6.81
CA LYS A 287 -8.63 -21.89 -7.13
C LYS A 287 -8.68 -20.88 -8.25
N GLU A 288 -9.61 -21.06 -9.17
CA GLU A 288 -9.95 -20.09 -10.21
C GLU A 288 -11.09 -19.20 -9.72
N ILE A 289 -10.86 -17.89 -9.71
CA ILE A 289 -11.85 -16.88 -9.31
C ILE A 289 -11.88 -15.81 -10.39
N MET A 290 -13.04 -15.52 -10.97
CA MET A 290 -13.19 -14.44 -11.94
C MET A 290 -12.79 -13.12 -11.33
N TYR A 291 -11.85 -12.41 -11.98
CA TYR A 291 -11.23 -11.22 -11.44
C TYR A 291 -12.12 -10.00 -11.71
N PRO A 292 -12.52 -9.26 -10.67
CA PRO A 292 -13.53 -8.22 -10.80
C PRO A 292 -12.98 -6.80 -10.98
N SER A 293 -11.69 -6.66 -11.28
CA SER A 293 -11.03 -5.36 -11.41
C SER A 293 -10.09 -5.34 -12.61
N ASP A 294 -9.77 -4.17 -13.10
CA ASP A 294 -8.71 -3.92 -14.07
C ASP A 294 -7.37 -3.54 -13.40
N HIS A 295 -7.36 -3.44 -12.06
CA HIS A 295 -6.15 -3.26 -11.27
C HIS A 295 -5.72 -4.54 -10.57
N GLY A 296 -4.42 -4.79 -10.51
CA GLY A 296 -3.80 -5.81 -9.68
C GLY A 296 -3.85 -5.46 -8.20
N ILE A 297 -3.51 -6.45 -7.38
CA ILE A 297 -3.49 -6.35 -5.92
C ILE A 297 -2.04 -6.32 -5.45
N VAL A 298 -1.73 -5.42 -4.51
CA VAL A 298 -0.45 -5.45 -3.78
C VAL A 298 -0.70 -5.95 -2.36
N VAL A 299 0.11 -6.89 -1.90
CA VAL A 299 0.01 -7.45 -0.54
C VAL A 299 1.39 -7.46 0.10
N THR A 300 1.52 -6.78 1.23
CA THR A 300 2.76 -6.76 2.02
C THR A 300 2.54 -7.35 3.40
N THR A 301 3.41 -8.26 3.80
CA THR A 301 3.50 -8.76 5.18
C THR A 301 4.54 -7.92 5.91
N PHE A 302 4.13 -7.35 7.03
CA PHE A 302 4.98 -6.57 7.92
C PHE A 302 5.24 -7.33 9.22
N GLU A 303 6.45 -7.13 9.75
CA GLU A 303 6.75 -7.37 11.16
C GLU A 303 6.64 -6.05 11.92
N LEU A 304 5.89 -6.07 13.03
CA LEU A 304 5.77 -4.97 13.98
C LEU A 304 6.56 -5.33 15.25
N ARG A 305 7.52 -4.50 15.62
CA ARG A 305 8.28 -4.59 16.88
C ARG A 305 7.55 -3.84 17.97
N HIS A 306 7.47 -4.47 19.13
CA HIS A 306 6.79 -3.93 20.33
C HIS A 306 7.75 -3.43 21.38
#